data_b8b19cd156156ab33110c3911b750442
#
_entry.id   b8b19cd156156ab33110c3911b750442
#
_cell.length_a   1.000
_cell.length_b   1.000
_cell.length_c   1.000
_cell.angle_alpha   90.00
_cell.angle_beta   90.00
_cell.angle_gamma   90.00
#
_symmetry.space_group_name_H-M   'P 1'
#
loop_
_entity.id
_entity.type
_entity.pdbx_description
1 polymer ?
#
loop_
_entity_poly.entity_id
_entity_poly.type
_entity_poly.pdbx_seq_one_letter_code
_entity_poly.pdbx_strand_id
1 'polypeptide(L)'
;MSCNSVLVWLTDARSVDTAQFPRFESWLSATEAARYGRFRRPLRQRQFLLGRAMLRLAMGQMLGLPPAGITLEERPGQAPLLLAPPAGPYFSIAHSGSWIACAVSSEAALGLDIEVCDPHRDVLALALQAFGAAVSDELAAMPQPARTAVFYQRWSASEAAYKLGQDAGSSVTLAHPALSIVLCSAAPLAQPPVLRVTTLASGDFL
;
A
#
# COMPACT_ATOMS: atom_id res chain seq x y z
N MET A 1 -1.61 11.64 -24.61
CA MET A 1 -1.20 11.71 -23.19
C MET A 1 -0.98 10.28 -22.75
N SER A 2 0.26 9.91 -22.39
CA SER A 2 0.55 8.55 -21.90
C SER A 2 -0.19 8.38 -20.57
N CYS A 3 -1.24 7.57 -20.56
CA CYS A 3 -1.96 7.21 -19.34
C CYS A 3 -0.97 6.41 -18.49
N ASN A 4 -0.62 6.88 -17.31
CA ASN A 4 0.22 6.11 -16.38
C ASN A 4 -0.52 4.80 -16.09
N SER A 5 0.04 3.69 -16.53
CA SER A 5 -0.56 2.36 -16.32
C SER A 5 -0.57 1.94 -14.85
N VAL A 6 0.21 2.62 -14.00
CA VAL A 6 0.30 2.36 -12.56
C VAL A 6 0.19 3.68 -11.78
N LEU A 7 -0.74 3.72 -10.83
CA LEU A 7 -0.89 4.80 -9.85
C LEU A 7 -0.45 4.30 -8.48
N VAL A 8 0.38 5.07 -7.77
CA VAL A 8 0.76 4.79 -6.38
C VAL A 8 0.45 6.00 -5.52
N TRP A 9 -0.45 5.81 -4.57
CA TRP A 9 -0.89 6.86 -3.66
C TRP A 9 -0.49 6.56 -2.23
N LEU A 10 -0.14 7.62 -1.49
CA LEU A 10 0.27 7.58 -0.10
C LEU A 10 -0.47 8.65 0.71
N THR A 11 -0.94 8.31 1.89
CA THR A 11 -1.50 9.28 2.84
C THR A 11 -1.02 9.01 4.26
N ASP A 12 -0.84 10.08 5.04
CA ASP A 12 -0.74 9.96 6.49
C ASP A 12 -2.15 10.08 7.08
N ALA A 13 -2.61 9.05 7.78
CA ALA A 13 -3.93 9.05 8.42
C ALA A 13 -4.14 10.25 9.35
N ARG A 14 -3.10 10.83 9.92
CA ARG A 14 -3.16 12.00 10.81
C ARG A 14 -3.53 13.29 10.07
N SER A 15 -3.21 13.38 8.78
CA SER A 15 -3.47 14.56 7.95
C SER A 15 -4.87 14.57 7.31
N VAL A 16 -5.59 13.45 7.37
CA VAL A 16 -6.93 13.34 6.77
C VAL A 16 -7.98 13.92 7.71
N ASP A 17 -8.78 14.85 7.21
CA ASP A 17 -9.89 15.45 7.95
C ASP A 17 -10.97 14.42 8.26
N THR A 18 -11.31 14.27 9.54
CA THR A 18 -12.34 13.34 10.02
C THR A 18 -13.74 13.70 9.52
N ALA A 19 -14.00 14.94 9.11
CA ALA A 19 -15.25 15.35 8.47
C ALA A 19 -15.53 14.59 7.16
N GLN A 20 -14.50 14.00 6.53
CA GLN A 20 -14.65 13.15 5.34
C GLN A 20 -15.09 11.71 5.66
N PHE A 21 -14.97 11.25 6.91
CA PHE A 21 -15.20 9.84 7.26
C PHE A 21 -16.62 9.36 6.94
N PRO A 22 -17.71 10.09 7.26
CA PRO A 22 -19.05 9.65 6.88
C PRO A 22 -19.21 9.40 5.37
N ARG A 23 -18.57 10.22 4.54
CA ARG A 23 -18.52 10.01 3.09
C ARG A 23 -17.78 8.73 2.72
N PHE A 24 -16.62 8.48 3.33
CA PHE A 24 -15.86 7.28 3.05
C PHE A 24 -16.56 6.01 3.54
N GLU A 25 -17.23 6.08 4.69
CA GLU A 25 -18.05 5.00 5.22
C GLU A 25 -19.22 4.64 4.31
N SER A 26 -19.84 5.64 3.67
CA SER A 26 -20.93 5.41 2.72
C SER A 26 -20.53 4.64 1.45
N TRP A 27 -19.24 4.53 1.17
CA TRP A 27 -18.72 3.75 0.04
C TRP A 27 -18.43 2.29 0.39
N LEU A 28 -18.40 1.94 1.67
CA LEU A 28 -18.09 0.56 2.09
C LEU A 28 -19.21 -0.39 1.68
N SER A 29 -18.83 -1.54 1.12
CA SER A 29 -19.75 -2.66 0.94
C SER A 29 -20.21 -3.24 2.28
N ALA A 30 -21.26 -4.05 2.28
CA ALA A 30 -21.76 -4.68 3.50
C ALA A 30 -20.68 -5.52 4.22
N THR A 31 -19.82 -6.23 3.47
CA THR A 31 -18.75 -7.03 4.05
C THR A 31 -17.62 -6.16 4.62
N GLU A 32 -17.30 -5.05 3.96
CA GLU A 32 -16.33 -4.07 4.44
C GLU A 32 -16.85 -3.35 5.70
N ALA A 33 -18.10 -2.90 5.71
CA ALA A 33 -18.73 -2.26 6.87
C ALA A 33 -18.77 -3.19 8.09
N ALA A 34 -19.10 -4.47 7.87
CA ALA A 34 -19.05 -5.48 8.91
C ALA A 34 -17.64 -5.69 9.48
N ARG A 35 -16.60 -5.66 8.63
CA ARG A 35 -15.20 -5.72 9.07
C ARG A 35 -14.78 -4.45 9.79
N TYR A 36 -15.14 -3.29 9.27
CA TYR A 36 -14.85 -1.98 9.84
C TYR A 36 -15.38 -1.86 11.28
N GLY A 37 -16.60 -2.30 11.53
CA GLY A 37 -17.22 -2.30 12.87
C GLY A 37 -16.57 -3.24 13.87
N ARG A 38 -15.76 -4.23 13.45
CA ARG A 38 -15.07 -5.16 14.35
C ARG A 38 -13.73 -4.65 14.89
N PHE A 39 -13.16 -3.59 14.32
CA PHE A 39 -11.88 -3.06 14.79
C PHE A 39 -12.01 -2.43 16.17
N ARG A 40 -11.26 -2.94 17.13
CA ARG A 40 -11.20 -2.41 18.50
C ARG A 40 -10.18 -1.28 18.67
N ARG A 41 -9.15 -1.24 17.79
CA ARG A 41 -8.07 -0.25 17.85
C ARG A 41 -8.40 0.88 16.86
N PRO A 42 -8.58 2.14 17.33
CA PRO A 42 -8.96 3.27 16.46
C PRO A 42 -8.01 3.46 15.28
N LEU A 43 -6.70 3.31 15.50
CA LEU A 43 -5.72 3.43 14.41
C LEU A 43 -5.97 2.39 13.29
N ARG A 44 -6.25 1.12 13.65
CA ARG A 44 -6.52 0.06 12.65
C ARG A 44 -7.84 0.31 11.91
N GLN A 45 -8.86 0.76 12.62
CA GLN A 45 -10.13 1.15 12.03
C GLN A 45 -9.94 2.29 11.01
N ARG A 46 -9.19 3.33 11.41
CA ARG A 46 -8.86 4.46 10.54
C ARG A 46 -8.04 4.04 9.32
N GLN A 47 -7.00 3.22 9.50
CA GLN A 47 -6.20 2.66 8.40
C GLN A 47 -7.06 1.90 7.40
N PHE A 48 -8.00 1.08 7.89
CA PHE A 48 -8.89 0.32 7.04
C PHE A 48 -9.79 1.24 6.21
N LEU A 49 -10.50 2.18 6.84
CA LEU A 49 -11.39 3.12 6.16
C LEU A 49 -10.66 3.91 5.08
N LEU A 50 -9.55 4.54 5.46
CA LEU A 50 -8.76 5.37 4.55
C LEU A 50 -8.13 4.56 3.41
N GLY A 51 -7.66 3.35 3.68
CA GLY A 51 -7.15 2.45 2.63
C GLY A 51 -8.24 2.08 1.62
N ARG A 52 -9.47 1.82 2.07
CA ARG A 52 -10.61 1.52 1.19
C ARG A 52 -11.08 2.75 0.40
N ALA A 53 -11.08 3.93 1.03
CA ALA A 53 -11.43 5.18 0.36
C ALA A 53 -10.39 5.55 -0.71
N MET A 54 -9.10 5.53 -0.33
CA MET A 54 -8.00 5.85 -1.23
C MET A 54 -7.95 4.93 -2.45
N LEU A 55 -8.17 3.62 -2.23
CA LEU A 55 -8.23 2.65 -3.33
C LEU A 55 -9.36 2.98 -4.31
N ARG A 56 -10.56 3.31 -3.82
CA ARG A 56 -11.68 3.69 -4.67
C ARG A 56 -11.42 4.97 -5.44
N LEU A 57 -10.78 5.94 -4.81
CA LEU A 57 -10.41 7.20 -5.45
C LEU A 57 -9.36 6.98 -6.56
N ALA A 58 -8.33 6.19 -6.28
CA ALA A 58 -7.29 5.85 -7.28
C ALA A 58 -7.86 5.05 -8.46
N MET A 59 -8.71 4.05 -8.19
CA MET A 59 -9.41 3.30 -9.24
C MET A 59 -10.38 4.19 -10.01
N GLY A 60 -11.13 5.04 -9.31
CA GLY A 60 -12.05 5.99 -9.92
C GLY A 60 -11.34 6.93 -10.89
N GLN A 61 -10.18 7.47 -10.49
CA GLN A 61 -9.35 8.28 -11.37
C GLN A 61 -8.87 7.50 -12.61
N MET A 62 -8.44 6.24 -12.44
CA MET A 62 -7.95 5.41 -13.55
C MET A 62 -9.07 5.05 -14.53
N LEU A 63 -10.27 4.80 -14.04
CA LEU A 63 -11.41 4.26 -14.82
C LEU A 63 -12.40 5.33 -15.27
N GLY A 64 -12.29 6.57 -14.79
CA GLY A 64 -13.32 7.60 -15.01
C GLY A 64 -14.64 7.30 -14.29
N LEU A 65 -14.61 6.58 -13.17
CA LEU A 65 -15.79 6.18 -12.41
C LEU A 65 -15.88 6.88 -11.06
N PRO A 66 -17.10 7.14 -10.56
CA PRO A 66 -17.26 7.63 -9.19
C PRO A 66 -16.82 6.54 -8.18
N PRO A 67 -16.22 6.92 -7.03
CA PRO A 67 -15.78 5.97 -6.01
C PRO A 67 -16.86 5.00 -5.52
N ALA A 68 -18.11 5.45 -5.47
CA ALA A 68 -19.28 4.63 -5.10
C ALA A 68 -19.60 3.53 -6.14
N GLY A 69 -19.12 3.65 -7.38
CA GLY A 69 -19.25 2.62 -8.41
C GLY A 69 -18.26 1.46 -8.29
N ILE A 70 -17.33 1.55 -7.32
CA ILE A 70 -16.31 0.52 -7.09
C ILE A 70 -16.72 -0.32 -5.89
N THR A 71 -16.97 -1.61 -6.11
CA THR A 71 -17.40 -2.52 -5.06
C THR A 71 -16.32 -3.54 -4.75
N LEU A 72 -15.94 -3.63 -3.47
CA LEU A 72 -15.00 -4.61 -2.95
C LEU A 72 -15.72 -5.57 -2.01
N GLU A 73 -15.29 -6.83 -2.01
CA GLU A 73 -15.72 -7.86 -1.08
C GLU A 73 -14.56 -8.27 -0.17
N GLU A 74 -14.82 -8.27 1.13
CA GLU A 74 -13.84 -8.77 2.10
C GLU A 74 -13.81 -10.28 2.12
N ARG A 75 -12.60 -10.85 2.08
CA ARG A 75 -12.36 -12.28 2.19
C ARG A 75 -11.50 -12.56 3.44
N PRO A 76 -11.92 -13.42 4.36
CA PRO A 76 -11.13 -13.73 5.55
C PRO A 76 -9.74 -14.26 5.20
N GLY A 77 -8.69 -13.63 5.75
CA GLY A 77 -7.29 -14.04 5.52
C GLY A 77 -6.72 -13.78 4.13
N GLN A 78 -7.46 -13.10 3.25
CA GLN A 78 -7.03 -12.81 1.89
C GLN A 78 -7.16 -11.32 1.56
N ALA A 79 -6.57 -10.91 0.43
CA ALA A 79 -6.84 -9.60 -0.15
C ALA A 79 -8.33 -9.48 -0.55
N PRO A 80 -8.94 -8.29 -0.46
CA PRO A 80 -10.30 -8.10 -0.92
C PRO A 80 -10.43 -8.39 -2.42
N LEU A 81 -11.63 -8.81 -2.82
CA LEU A 81 -11.96 -9.04 -4.22
C LEU A 81 -12.64 -7.81 -4.81
N LEU A 82 -12.24 -7.38 -6.00
CA LEU A 82 -12.97 -6.37 -6.75
C LEU A 82 -14.16 -7.04 -7.46
N LEU A 83 -15.37 -6.64 -7.09
CA LEU A 83 -16.60 -7.14 -7.70
C LEU A 83 -17.10 -6.24 -8.84
N ALA A 84 -16.95 -4.93 -8.69
CA ALA A 84 -17.34 -3.96 -9.71
C ALA A 84 -16.30 -2.84 -9.82
N PRO A 85 -15.93 -2.46 -11.06
CA PRO A 85 -16.35 -3.06 -12.32
C PRO A 85 -15.74 -4.45 -12.54
N PRO A 86 -16.43 -5.35 -13.27
CA PRO A 86 -15.86 -6.64 -13.66
C PRO A 86 -14.63 -6.43 -14.54
N ALA A 87 -13.61 -7.27 -14.39
CA ALA A 87 -12.32 -7.13 -15.06
C ALA A 87 -11.65 -5.75 -14.79
N GLY A 88 -11.85 -5.22 -13.59
CA GLY A 88 -11.25 -3.96 -13.15
C GLY A 88 -9.74 -4.08 -12.90
N PRO A 89 -9.09 -2.97 -12.51
CA PRO A 89 -7.64 -2.93 -12.34
C PRO A 89 -7.16 -3.83 -11.21
N TYR A 90 -5.91 -4.25 -11.33
CA TYR A 90 -5.17 -4.89 -10.24
C TYR A 90 -4.85 -3.85 -9.16
N PHE A 91 -4.71 -4.30 -7.92
CA PHE A 91 -4.39 -3.39 -6.83
C PHE A 91 -3.65 -4.08 -5.67
N SER A 92 -2.97 -3.28 -4.88
CA SER A 92 -2.39 -3.68 -3.59
C SER A 92 -2.51 -2.55 -2.59
N ILE A 93 -2.70 -2.89 -1.30
CA ILE A 93 -2.80 -1.92 -0.19
C ILE A 93 -1.76 -2.29 0.87
N ALA A 94 -1.09 -1.28 1.40
CA ALA A 94 -0.14 -1.41 2.50
C ALA A 94 -0.36 -0.33 3.55
N HIS A 95 0.14 -0.56 4.77
CA HIS A 95 0.11 0.43 5.84
C HIS A 95 1.20 0.13 6.86
N SER A 96 1.84 1.18 7.38
CA SER A 96 2.80 1.11 8.48
C SER A 96 2.70 2.37 9.33
N GLY A 97 2.63 2.22 10.67
CA GLY A 97 2.40 3.35 11.57
C GLY A 97 1.08 4.08 11.24
N SER A 98 1.15 5.38 10.97
CA SER A 98 0.01 6.17 10.50
C SER A 98 -0.14 6.21 8.98
N TRP A 99 0.81 5.67 8.24
CA TRP A 99 0.85 5.72 6.79
C TRP A 99 0.02 4.62 6.13
N ILE A 100 -0.63 4.96 5.04
CA ILE A 100 -1.41 4.07 4.21
C ILE A 100 -1.04 4.32 2.75
N ALA A 101 -0.82 3.26 1.99
CA ALA A 101 -0.55 3.33 0.57
C ALA A 101 -1.46 2.40 -0.22
N CYS A 102 -1.77 2.76 -1.45
CA CYS A 102 -2.33 1.84 -2.44
C CYS A 102 -1.62 1.98 -3.78
N ALA A 103 -1.54 0.87 -4.50
CA ALA A 103 -1.15 0.83 -5.89
C ALA A 103 -2.29 0.27 -6.74
N VAL A 104 -2.51 0.84 -7.93
CA VAL A 104 -3.52 0.41 -8.89
C VAL A 104 -2.88 0.31 -10.27
N SER A 105 -3.13 -0.78 -11.00
CA SER A 105 -2.61 -1.00 -12.35
C SER A 105 -3.69 -1.51 -13.29
N SER A 106 -3.75 -0.95 -14.49
CA SER A 106 -4.61 -1.45 -15.57
C SER A 106 -4.02 -2.67 -16.32
N GLU A 107 -2.73 -2.99 -16.13
CA GLU A 107 -2.01 -3.93 -16.97
C GLU A 107 -1.63 -5.24 -16.28
N ALA A 108 -1.17 -5.17 -15.01
CA ALA A 108 -0.59 -6.33 -14.35
C ALA A 108 -0.84 -6.35 -12.84
N ALA A 109 -0.80 -7.55 -12.26
CA ALA A 109 -0.86 -7.74 -10.82
C ALA A 109 0.27 -7.00 -10.10
N LEU A 110 -0.04 -6.48 -8.90
CA LEU A 110 0.84 -5.67 -8.08
C LEU A 110 0.96 -6.22 -6.66
N GLY A 111 2.14 -6.06 -6.08
CA GLY A 111 2.37 -6.15 -4.65
C GLY A 111 3.02 -4.86 -4.15
N LEU A 112 2.43 -4.22 -3.15
CA LEU A 112 2.93 -2.99 -2.53
C LEU A 112 3.20 -3.23 -1.07
N ASP A 113 4.35 -2.77 -0.61
CA ASP A 113 4.64 -2.68 0.82
C ASP A 113 5.23 -1.33 1.20
N ILE A 114 4.91 -0.89 2.42
CA ILE A 114 5.49 0.31 3.05
C ILE A 114 5.85 0.01 4.49
N GLU A 115 7.01 0.54 4.95
CA GLU A 115 7.45 0.43 6.34
C GLU A 115 8.01 1.75 6.86
N VAL A 116 7.60 2.14 8.07
CA VAL A 116 8.22 3.26 8.79
C VAL A 116 9.61 2.83 9.22
N CYS A 117 10.63 3.55 8.76
CA CYS A 117 12.03 3.25 9.12
C CYS A 117 12.31 3.74 10.55
N ASP A 118 12.25 2.84 11.54
CA ASP A 118 12.58 3.14 12.92
C ASP A 118 14.07 2.89 13.19
N PRO A 119 14.88 3.94 13.44
CA PRO A 119 16.32 3.80 13.69
C PRO A 119 16.66 3.10 15.01
N HIS A 120 15.69 2.98 15.92
CA HIS A 120 15.89 2.37 17.24
C HIS A 120 15.52 0.88 17.28
N ARG A 121 14.99 0.35 16.18
CA ARG A 121 14.60 -1.05 16.11
C ARG A 121 15.83 -1.96 15.96
N ASP A 122 15.81 -3.09 16.65
CA ASP A 122 16.85 -4.13 16.46
C ASP A 122 16.63 -4.85 15.13
N VAL A 123 17.17 -4.22 14.07
CA VAL A 123 17.06 -4.75 12.71
C VAL A 123 17.90 -5.99 12.48
N LEU A 124 18.94 -6.25 13.31
CA LEU A 124 19.76 -7.46 13.19
C LEU A 124 19.00 -8.68 13.68
N ALA A 125 18.34 -8.59 14.84
CA ALA A 125 17.49 -9.67 15.34
C ALA A 125 16.33 -9.98 14.37
N LEU A 126 15.72 -8.96 13.78
CA LEU A 126 14.67 -9.14 12.78
C LEU A 126 15.20 -9.76 11.49
N ALA A 127 16.38 -9.32 11.02
CA ALA A 127 17.00 -9.89 9.82
C ALA A 127 17.38 -11.38 10.01
N LEU A 128 17.92 -11.70 11.19
CA LEU A 128 18.22 -13.10 11.55
C LEU A 128 16.98 -13.98 11.48
N GLN A 129 15.86 -13.50 12.00
CA GLN A 129 14.60 -14.23 12.01
C GLN A 129 13.97 -14.37 10.62
N ALA A 130 14.00 -13.31 9.81
CA ALA A 130 13.31 -13.26 8.52
C ALA A 130 14.13 -13.79 7.35
N PHE A 131 15.47 -13.56 7.37
CA PHE A 131 16.36 -13.79 6.23
C PHE A 131 17.54 -14.72 6.56
N GLY A 132 17.73 -15.07 7.83
CA GLY A 132 18.80 -15.94 8.29
C GLY A 132 20.12 -15.23 8.61
N ALA A 133 21.11 -16.02 9.08
CA ALA A 133 22.37 -15.51 9.63
C ALA A 133 23.19 -14.73 8.59
N ALA A 134 23.31 -15.23 7.37
CA ALA A 134 24.13 -14.58 6.34
C ALA A 134 23.71 -13.13 6.07
N VAL A 135 22.39 -12.84 6.02
CA VAL A 135 21.88 -11.48 5.82
C VAL A 135 22.07 -10.63 7.09
N SER A 136 21.90 -11.22 8.28
CA SER A 136 22.15 -10.52 9.54
C SER A 136 23.62 -10.11 9.67
N ASP A 137 24.56 -10.98 9.31
CA ASP A 137 26.01 -10.71 9.34
C ASP A 137 26.40 -9.64 8.31
N GLU A 138 25.85 -9.70 7.10
CA GLU A 138 26.05 -8.66 6.08
C GLU A 138 25.58 -7.28 6.61
N LEU A 139 24.41 -7.22 7.21
CA LEU A 139 23.89 -5.99 7.79
C LEU A 139 24.71 -5.51 8.97
N ALA A 140 25.23 -6.42 9.80
CA ALA A 140 26.07 -6.08 10.95
C ALA A 140 27.38 -5.37 10.53
N ALA A 141 27.91 -5.70 9.36
CA ALA A 141 29.10 -5.05 8.80
C ALA A 141 28.86 -3.62 8.30
N MET A 142 27.60 -3.17 8.18
CA MET A 142 27.24 -1.83 7.69
C MET A 142 27.17 -0.82 8.84
N PRO A 143 27.47 0.49 8.57
CA PRO A 143 27.20 1.55 9.53
C PRO A 143 25.69 1.69 9.77
N GLN A 144 25.31 2.12 11.00
CA GLN A 144 23.94 2.11 11.52
C GLN A 144 22.88 2.74 10.57
N PRO A 145 23.04 3.93 10.00
CA PRO A 145 22.02 4.49 9.10
C PRO A 145 21.80 3.63 7.84
N ALA A 146 22.89 3.16 7.22
CA ALA A 146 22.82 2.31 6.03
C ALA A 146 22.20 0.94 6.32
N ARG A 147 22.57 0.34 7.44
CA ARG A 147 22.01 -0.93 7.94
C ARG A 147 20.50 -0.88 8.05
N THR A 148 19.97 0.14 8.72
CA THR A 148 18.53 0.32 8.89
C THR A 148 17.81 0.47 7.54
N ALA A 149 18.35 1.31 6.65
CA ALA A 149 17.76 1.54 5.33
C ALA A 149 17.74 0.26 4.49
N VAL A 150 18.85 -0.48 4.44
CA VAL A 150 18.96 -1.74 3.69
C VAL A 150 18.03 -2.81 4.26
N PHE A 151 17.94 -2.92 5.59
CA PHE A 151 17.01 -3.86 6.23
C PHE A 151 15.56 -3.59 5.80
N TYR A 152 15.07 -2.35 5.96
CA TYR A 152 13.69 -2.02 5.62
C TYR A 152 13.41 -2.16 4.13
N GLN A 153 14.38 -1.85 3.27
CA GLN A 153 14.24 -2.08 1.83
C GLN A 153 14.07 -3.57 1.50
N ARG A 154 14.89 -4.45 2.10
CA ARG A 154 14.78 -5.90 1.91
C ARG A 154 13.46 -6.45 2.47
N TRP A 155 13.07 -5.97 3.65
CA TRP A 155 11.81 -6.35 4.27
C TRP A 155 10.62 -5.96 3.37
N SER A 156 10.53 -4.69 2.98
CA SER A 156 9.45 -4.22 2.10
C SER A 156 9.47 -4.92 0.73
N ALA A 157 10.63 -5.26 0.18
CA ALA A 157 10.72 -6.01 -1.07
C ALA A 157 10.16 -7.44 -0.91
N SER A 158 10.49 -8.11 0.20
CA SER A 158 9.96 -9.45 0.50
C SER A 158 8.44 -9.44 0.69
N GLU A 159 7.92 -8.47 1.46
CA GLU A 159 6.47 -8.33 1.69
C GLU A 159 5.71 -7.95 0.40
N ALA A 160 6.28 -7.07 -0.44
CA ALA A 160 5.69 -6.71 -1.72
C ALA A 160 5.66 -7.92 -2.68
N ALA A 161 6.74 -8.71 -2.74
CA ALA A 161 6.79 -9.94 -3.53
C ALA A 161 5.77 -10.98 -3.02
N TYR A 162 5.66 -11.15 -1.70
CA TYR A 162 4.65 -12.03 -1.10
C TYR A 162 3.22 -11.60 -1.46
N LYS A 163 2.92 -10.30 -1.41
CA LYS A 163 1.60 -9.75 -1.79
C LYS A 163 1.31 -9.90 -3.28
N LEU A 164 2.34 -9.85 -4.14
CA LEU A 164 2.20 -10.11 -5.56
C LEU A 164 1.79 -11.58 -5.83
N GLY A 165 2.32 -12.53 -5.04
CA GLY A 165 1.96 -13.94 -5.08
C GLY A 165 2.48 -14.72 -6.30
N GLN A 166 3.38 -14.11 -7.08
CA GLN A 166 4.03 -14.71 -8.26
C GLN A 166 5.37 -14.00 -8.52
N ASP A 167 6.13 -14.47 -9.51
CA ASP A 167 7.39 -13.85 -9.87
C ASP A 167 7.20 -12.41 -10.36
N ALA A 168 8.05 -11.50 -9.91
CA ALA A 168 8.01 -10.11 -10.30
C ALA A 168 8.76 -9.88 -11.61
N GLY A 169 8.09 -9.27 -12.59
CA GLY A 169 8.73 -8.73 -13.80
C GLY A 169 9.46 -7.42 -13.54
N SER A 170 9.05 -6.67 -12.49
CA SER A 170 9.73 -5.47 -12.00
C SER A 170 9.58 -5.34 -10.49
N SER A 171 10.65 -4.82 -9.84
CA SER A 171 10.62 -4.38 -8.45
C SER A 171 11.25 -2.98 -8.38
N VAL A 172 10.53 -2.01 -7.83
CA VAL A 172 10.98 -0.62 -7.74
C VAL A 172 10.82 -0.08 -6.32
N THR A 173 11.82 0.67 -5.87
CA THR A 173 11.75 1.43 -4.62
C THR A 173 11.32 2.86 -4.93
N LEU A 174 10.29 3.34 -4.22
CA LEU A 174 9.81 4.71 -4.36
C LEU A 174 10.39 5.58 -3.25
N ALA A 175 10.92 6.74 -3.61
CA ALA A 175 11.60 7.61 -2.66
C ALA A 175 10.62 8.28 -1.68
N HIS A 176 10.90 8.16 -0.38
CA HIS A 176 10.22 8.86 0.70
C HIS A 176 11.19 9.06 1.89
N PRO A 177 11.18 10.22 2.56
CA PRO A 177 12.18 10.54 3.60
C PRO A 177 12.09 9.65 4.85
N ALA A 178 10.93 9.09 5.16
CA ALA A 178 10.66 8.35 6.41
C ALA A 178 10.18 6.90 6.19
N LEU A 179 9.95 6.50 4.95
CA LEU A 179 9.40 5.17 4.64
C LEU A 179 10.30 4.42 3.66
N SER A 180 10.38 3.12 3.85
CA SER A 180 10.70 2.17 2.79
C SER A 180 9.41 1.87 2.03
N ILE A 181 9.40 2.06 0.72
CA ILE A 181 8.25 1.81 -0.15
C ILE A 181 8.72 0.97 -1.32
N VAL A 182 8.19 -0.24 -1.45
CA VAL A 182 8.53 -1.14 -2.56
C VAL A 182 7.26 -1.58 -3.29
N LEU A 183 7.31 -1.46 -4.61
CA LEU A 183 6.30 -1.96 -5.52
C LEU A 183 6.88 -3.08 -6.39
N CYS A 184 6.24 -4.24 -6.38
CA CYS A 184 6.47 -5.33 -7.31
C CYS A 184 5.34 -5.38 -8.33
N SER A 185 5.66 -5.60 -9.60
CA SER A 185 4.70 -5.80 -10.69
C SER A 185 4.99 -7.11 -11.39
N ALA A 186 3.94 -7.84 -11.77
CA ALA A 186 4.07 -9.09 -12.54
C ALA A 186 4.62 -8.85 -13.96
N ALA A 187 4.37 -7.67 -14.54
CA ALA A 187 4.93 -7.27 -15.82
C ALA A 187 6.05 -6.22 -15.64
N PRO A 188 6.97 -6.11 -16.61
CA PRO A 188 7.94 -5.03 -16.63
C PRO A 188 7.25 -3.65 -16.63
N LEU A 189 7.75 -2.74 -15.80
CA LEU A 189 7.31 -1.35 -15.77
C LEU A 189 8.16 -0.53 -16.74
N ALA A 190 7.52 0.12 -17.71
CA ALA A 190 8.22 0.98 -18.68
C ALA A 190 8.92 2.18 -18.00
N GLN A 191 8.32 2.68 -16.90
CA GLN A 191 8.87 3.74 -16.07
C GLN A 191 8.46 3.51 -14.61
N PRO A 192 9.30 3.91 -13.62
CA PRO A 192 8.88 3.89 -12.21
C PRO A 192 7.65 4.78 -12.03
N PRO A 193 6.60 4.30 -11.32
CA PRO A 193 5.43 5.10 -11.05
C PRO A 193 5.78 6.29 -10.12
N VAL A 194 5.08 7.40 -10.31
CA VAL A 194 5.22 8.56 -9.44
C VAL A 194 4.41 8.32 -8.16
N LEU A 195 5.06 8.50 -7.01
CA LEU A 195 4.39 8.46 -5.71
C LEU A 195 3.60 9.76 -5.51
N ARG A 196 2.27 9.64 -5.42
CA ARG A 196 1.39 10.77 -5.09
C ARG A 196 1.07 10.76 -3.60
N VAL A 197 1.51 11.80 -2.89
CA VAL A 197 1.09 12.04 -1.51
C VAL A 197 -0.19 12.88 -1.51
N THR A 198 -1.22 12.43 -0.80
CA THR A 198 -2.56 13.07 -0.77
C THR A 198 -3.11 13.17 0.64
N THR A 199 -3.92 14.18 0.91
CA THR A 199 -4.69 14.33 2.15
C THR A 199 -6.12 13.79 2.04
N LEU A 200 -6.47 13.23 0.89
CA LEU A 200 -7.83 12.77 0.56
C LEU A 200 -8.89 13.88 0.67
N ALA A 201 -8.49 15.13 0.43
CA ALA A 201 -9.40 16.26 0.41
C ALA A 201 -10.27 16.26 -0.86
N SER A 202 -11.46 16.86 -0.80
CA SER A 202 -12.43 16.86 -1.91
C SER A 202 -11.89 17.47 -3.22
N GLY A 203 -10.89 18.34 -3.17
CA GLY A 203 -10.22 18.94 -4.33
C GLY A 203 -9.12 18.08 -4.96
N ASP A 204 -8.73 16.98 -4.33
CA ASP A 204 -7.65 16.11 -4.83
C ASP A 204 -8.09 15.24 -6.03
N PHE A 205 -9.38 15.27 -6.41
CA PHE A 205 -10.02 14.30 -7.30
C PHE A 205 -10.78 14.92 -8.48
N LEU A 206 -10.55 16.21 -8.76
CA LEU A 206 -11.11 16.92 -9.92
C LEU A 206 -10.12 16.92 -11.10
#